data_b7b639b0c2e690cd2e58390fda366207
#
_entry.id   b7b639b0c2e690cd2e58390fda366207
#
_cell.length_a   1.000
_cell.length_b   1.000
_cell.length_c   1.000
_cell.angle_alpha   90.00
_cell.angle_beta   90.00
_cell.angle_gamma   90.00
#
_symmetry.space_group_name_H-M   'P 1'
#
loop_
_entity.id
_entity.type
_entity.pdbx_description
1 polymer ?
#
loop_
_entity_poly.entity_id
_entity_poly.type
_entity_poly.pdbx_seq_one_letter_code
_entity_poly.pdbx_strand_id
1 'polypeptide(L)'
;MKIKNEAMLITYSDSLGNNLEELAIVLDKYLKGVIGGIHLLPFFPSTGDRGFAPSDYTVVDPSFGGWDEIEKLGENYYLMFDFMINHISRESIFFQDFKKHHNQSKYKDMFIRIHEFFPEGRPTQADINLIYKRKDKAPFQTVEFSDGSSEQVWNTFGEE
;
A
#
# COMPACT_ATOMS: atom_id res chain seq x y z
N MET A 1 -0.30 0.58 24.32
CA MET A 1 -0.62 1.94 24.84
C MET A 1 -2.12 2.19 24.73
N LYS A 2 -2.76 2.96 25.64
CA LYS A 2 -4.17 3.35 25.48
C LYS A 2 -4.25 4.61 24.65
N ILE A 3 -5.19 4.64 23.69
CA ILE A 3 -5.51 5.87 22.93
C ILE A 3 -5.97 6.93 23.93
N LYS A 4 -5.39 8.10 23.86
CA LYS A 4 -5.74 9.29 24.64
C LYS A 4 -6.40 10.32 23.74
N ASN A 5 -7.20 11.21 24.32
CA ASN A 5 -7.77 12.34 23.57
C ASN A 5 -6.73 13.47 23.46
N GLU A 6 -5.75 13.27 22.60
CA GLU A 6 -4.62 14.17 22.35
C GLU A 6 -4.49 14.41 20.85
N ALA A 7 -3.81 15.48 20.46
CA ALA A 7 -3.55 15.77 19.05
C ALA A 7 -2.68 14.68 18.43
N MET A 8 -2.94 14.37 17.17
CA MET A 8 -2.16 13.43 16.36
C MET A 8 -1.50 14.17 15.22
N LEU A 9 -0.21 13.95 15.03
CA LEU A 9 0.53 14.45 13.86
C LEU A 9 0.40 13.45 12.71
N ILE A 10 0.07 13.94 11.51
CA ILE A 10 0.15 13.17 10.26
C ILE A 10 1.44 13.57 9.56
N THR A 11 2.32 12.62 9.29
CA THR A 11 3.63 12.90 8.69
C THR A 11 4.16 11.71 7.90
N TYR A 12 5.01 11.96 6.91
CA TYR A 12 5.87 10.95 6.32
C TYR A 12 7.13 10.77 7.17
N SER A 13 7.84 9.67 6.96
CA SER A 13 9.10 9.35 7.64
C SER A 13 10.20 10.37 7.38
N ASP A 14 10.12 11.06 6.24
CA ASP A 14 11.11 12.04 5.73
C ASP A 14 10.66 13.50 5.78
N SER A 15 9.52 13.82 6.41
CA SER A 15 8.98 15.18 6.37
C SER A 15 9.59 16.16 7.39
N LEU A 16 10.02 15.65 8.53
CA LEU A 16 10.65 16.43 9.61
C LEU A 16 12.10 15.99 9.89
N GLY A 17 12.75 15.51 8.87
CA GLY A 17 14.07 14.92 8.82
C GLY A 17 14.19 14.15 7.51
N ASN A 18 15.24 13.31 7.39
CA ASN A 18 15.42 12.51 6.19
C ASN A 18 14.96 11.04 6.38
N ASN A 19 14.70 10.64 7.63
CA ASN A 19 14.36 9.28 8.00
C ASN A 19 13.66 9.23 9.38
N LEU A 20 13.33 8.03 9.84
CA LEU A 20 12.62 7.81 11.10
C LEU A 20 13.45 8.21 12.33
N GLU A 21 14.77 8.05 12.30
CA GLU A 21 15.64 8.45 13.40
C GLU A 21 15.62 9.98 13.58
N GLU A 22 15.82 10.73 12.49
CA GLU A 22 15.77 12.19 12.53
C GLU A 22 14.37 12.70 12.88
N LEU A 23 13.31 12.05 12.37
CA LEU A 23 11.93 12.34 12.77
C LEU A 23 11.77 12.20 14.30
N ALA A 24 12.24 11.10 14.89
CA ALA A 24 12.17 10.89 16.34
C ALA A 24 12.88 12.01 17.13
N ILE A 25 14.06 12.44 16.69
CA ILE A 25 14.82 13.54 17.31
C ILE A 25 14.00 14.84 17.27
N VAL A 26 13.39 15.17 16.14
CA VAL A 26 12.58 16.38 16.00
C VAL A 26 11.35 16.32 16.90
N LEU A 27 10.66 15.19 16.93
CA LEU A 27 9.48 14.98 17.76
C LEU A 27 9.80 15.12 19.24
N ASP A 28 10.87 14.48 19.70
CA ASP A 28 11.30 14.56 21.11
C ASP A 28 11.71 15.98 21.53
N LYS A 29 12.33 16.71 20.62
CA LYS A 29 12.81 18.06 20.90
C LYS A 29 11.70 19.12 20.92
N TYR A 30 10.73 19.02 20.01
CA TYR A 30 9.79 20.10 19.77
C TYR A 30 8.33 19.77 20.08
N LEU A 31 7.96 18.48 20.07
CA LEU A 31 6.55 18.05 20.16
C LEU A 31 6.29 17.11 21.33
N LYS A 32 7.28 16.78 22.14
CA LYS A 32 7.11 15.94 23.34
C LYS A 32 6.12 16.57 24.31
N GLY A 33 5.06 15.80 24.64
CA GLY A 33 3.98 16.26 25.51
C GLY A 33 2.99 17.23 24.84
N VAL A 34 3.16 17.55 23.54
CA VAL A 34 2.24 18.36 22.76
C VAL A 34 1.30 17.48 21.93
N ILE A 35 1.82 16.37 21.39
CA ILE A 35 1.06 15.35 20.64
C ILE A 35 1.09 14.02 21.37
N GLY A 36 0.02 13.26 21.27
CA GLY A 36 -0.09 11.93 21.84
C GLY A 36 0.07 10.79 20.83
N GLY A 37 -0.01 11.10 19.55
CA GLY A 37 0.08 10.11 18.49
C GLY A 37 0.65 10.61 17.18
N ILE A 38 1.02 9.66 16.34
CA ILE A 38 1.55 9.89 15.00
C ILE A 38 0.80 8.98 14.02
N HIS A 39 0.17 9.57 13.02
CA HIS A 39 -0.21 8.86 11.82
C HIS A 39 0.97 8.92 10.86
N LEU A 40 1.76 7.85 10.85
CA LEU A 40 2.89 7.70 9.95
C LEU A 40 2.37 7.20 8.61
N LEU A 41 2.45 8.06 7.61
CA LEU A 41 2.08 7.76 6.23
C LEU A 41 3.00 6.66 5.66
N PRO A 42 2.64 6.00 4.54
CA PRO A 42 3.28 4.77 4.12
C PRO A 42 4.81 4.86 4.10
N PHE A 43 5.44 3.88 4.73
CA PHE A 43 6.89 3.78 4.91
C PHE A 43 7.47 2.47 4.36
N PHE A 44 6.64 1.68 3.69
CA PHE A 44 7.05 0.46 3.01
C PHE A 44 7.76 0.76 1.68
N PRO A 45 8.60 -0.17 1.15
CA PRO A 45 9.09 -0.07 -0.22
C PRO A 45 7.94 0.12 -1.20
N SER A 46 8.07 1.10 -2.10
CA SER A 46 7.00 1.50 -3.00
C SER A 46 7.57 1.85 -4.36
N THR A 47 6.80 1.58 -5.43
CA THR A 47 7.17 1.92 -6.80
C THR A 47 6.69 3.30 -7.21
N GLY A 48 5.90 3.96 -6.38
CA GLY A 48 5.42 5.30 -6.69
C GLY A 48 4.41 5.84 -5.67
N ASP A 49 3.80 6.97 -6.02
CA ASP A 49 2.76 7.67 -5.25
C ASP A 49 3.14 7.88 -3.77
N ARG A 50 4.41 8.17 -3.52
CA ARG A 50 4.96 8.48 -2.19
C ARG A 50 4.57 7.45 -1.11
N GLY A 51 4.81 6.16 -1.41
CA GLY A 51 4.53 5.05 -0.52
C GLY A 51 3.17 4.37 -0.74
N PHE A 52 2.26 4.98 -1.51
CA PHE A 52 0.92 4.43 -1.74
C PHE A 52 0.84 3.39 -2.87
N ALA A 53 1.97 2.98 -3.46
CA ALA A 53 2.08 1.80 -4.33
C ALA A 53 3.06 0.78 -3.72
N PRO A 54 2.72 0.17 -2.56
CA PRO A 54 3.64 -0.69 -1.83
C PRO A 54 3.98 -1.95 -2.63
N SER A 55 5.26 -2.33 -2.59
CA SER A 55 5.75 -3.57 -3.19
C SER A 55 5.95 -4.69 -2.17
N ASP A 56 6.17 -4.33 -0.90
CA ASP A 56 6.33 -5.27 0.21
C ASP A 56 5.83 -4.60 1.50
N TYR A 57 5.06 -5.35 2.31
CA TYR A 57 4.57 -4.89 3.62
C TYR A 57 5.37 -5.48 4.79
N THR A 58 6.36 -6.32 4.52
CA THR A 58 7.10 -7.03 5.56
C THR A 58 8.31 -6.26 6.07
N VAL A 59 8.75 -5.26 5.33
CA VAL A 59 9.95 -4.46 5.63
C VAL A 59 9.64 -2.97 5.55
N VAL A 60 10.38 -2.18 6.31
CA VAL A 60 10.45 -0.71 6.16
C VAL A 60 11.33 -0.40 4.97
N ASP A 61 11.03 0.66 4.20
CA ASP A 61 11.94 1.11 3.13
C ASP A 61 13.30 1.45 3.76
N PRO A 62 14.40 0.85 3.26
CA PRO A 62 15.74 1.04 3.85
C PRO A 62 16.20 2.51 3.90
N SER A 63 15.65 3.38 3.06
CA SER A 63 15.95 4.81 3.10
C SER A 63 15.38 5.50 4.34
N PHE A 64 14.37 4.93 4.97
CA PHE A 64 13.74 5.48 6.17
C PHE A 64 14.24 4.85 7.47
N GLY A 65 14.89 3.67 7.42
CA GLY A 65 15.35 2.92 8.60
C GLY A 65 14.76 1.52 8.66
N GLY A 66 14.33 1.07 9.83
CA GLY A 66 13.80 -0.25 10.05
C GLY A 66 12.66 -0.30 11.08
N TRP A 67 12.24 -1.51 11.41
CA TRP A 67 11.23 -1.72 12.43
C TRP A 67 11.64 -1.25 13.82
N ASP A 68 12.95 -1.27 14.14
CA ASP A 68 13.48 -0.80 15.43
C ASP A 68 13.18 0.70 15.65
N GLU A 69 13.26 1.52 14.60
CA GLU A 69 12.89 2.94 14.65
C GLU A 69 11.38 3.13 14.86
N ILE A 70 10.57 2.30 14.22
CA ILE A 70 9.11 2.29 14.41
C ILE A 70 8.77 1.91 15.87
N GLU A 71 9.40 0.87 16.41
CA GLU A 71 9.20 0.44 17.80
C GLU A 71 9.56 1.54 18.79
N LYS A 72 10.71 2.21 18.61
CA LYS A 72 11.13 3.35 19.46
C LYS A 72 10.11 4.49 19.42
N LEU A 73 9.56 4.84 18.25
CA LEU A 73 8.49 5.84 18.18
C LEU A 73 7.25 5.38 18.97
N GLY A 74 6.92 4.09 18.91
CA GLY A 74 5.81 3.48 19.64
C GLY A 74 5.94 3.49 21.17
N GLU A 75 7.15 3.66 21.71
CA GLU A 75 7.36 3.81 23.15
C GLU A 75 6.75 5.11 23.70
N ASN A 76 6.79 6.19 22.92
CA ASN A 76 6.39 7.54 23.33
C ASN A 76 5.06 7.99 22.72
N TYR A 77 4.66 7.48 21.54
CA TYR A 77 3.53 7.94 20.78
C TYR A 77 2.58 6.78 20.42
N TYR A 78 1.28 7.05 20.38
CA TYR A 78 0.34 6.14 19.72
C TYR A 78 0.59 6.19 18.21
N LEU A 79 0.83 5.03 17.59
CA LEU A 79 1.09 4.96 16.15
C LEU A 79 -0.15 4.52 15.38
N MET A 80 -0.40 5.17 14.26
CA MET A 80 -1.36 4.81 13.24
C MET A 80 -0.62 4.67 11.91
N PHE A 81 -0.99 3.68 11.11
CA PHE A 81 -0.41 3.40 9.80
C PHE A 81 -1.48 3.24 8.74
N ASP A 82 -1.12 3.55 7.49
CA ASP A 82 -1.92 3.17 6.33
C ASP A 82 -1.68 1.69 6.00
N PHE A 83 -2.77 1.00 5.69
CA PHE A 83 -2.72 -0.36 5.18
C PHE A 83 -3.57 -0.46 3.90
N MET A 84 -2.91 -0.36 2.74
CA MET A 84 -3.56 -0.38 1.44
C MET A 84 -3.96 -1.80 1.06
N ILE A 85 -5.21 -2.19 1.36
CA ILE A 85 -5.78 -3.49 0.99
C ILE A 85 -6.51 -3.47 -0.35
N ASN A 86 -6.71 -2.30 -0.93
CA ASN A 86 -7.49 -2.06 -2.15
C ASN A 86 -6.63 -2.01 -3.42
N HIS A 87 -5.34 -1.87 -3.30
CA HIS A 87 -4.38 -1.91 -4.40
C HIS A 87 -2.96 -2.21 -3.88
N ILE A 88 -2.10 -2.67 -4.78
CA ILE A 88 -0.70 -2.96 -4.51
C ILE A 88 0.10 -2.71 -5.78
N SER A 89 1.41 -2.46 -5.66
CA SER A 89 2.28 -2.34 -6.82
C SER A 89 2.31 -3.61 -7.67
N ARG A 90 2.37 -3.43 -8.99
CA ARG A 90 2.62 -4.53 -9.92
C ARG A 90 4.00 -5.20 -9.71
N GLU A 91 4.93 -4.50 -9.08
CA GLU A 91 6.25 -5.04 -8.72
C GLU A 91 6.24 -5.78 -7.37
N SER A 92 5.08 -5.86 -6.71
CA SER A 92 4.98 -6.57 -5.44
C SER A 92 5.31 -8.05 -5.58
N ILE A 93 5.92 -8.61 -4.54
CA ILE A 93 6.24 -10.05 -4.47
C ILE A 93 5.00 -10.93 -4.68
N PHE A 94 3.82 -10.44 -4.28
CA PHE A 94 2.53 -11.14 -4.43
C PHE A 94 2.06 -11.16 -5.89
N PHE A 95 2.13 -10.02 -6.58
CA PHE A 95 1.73 -9.94 -7.98
C PHE A 95 2.74 -10.64 -8.89
N GLN A 96 4.04 -10.57 -8.61
CA GLN A 96 5.08 -11.26 -9.35
C GLN A 96 4.97 -12.78 -9.19
N ASP A 97 4.63 -13.28 -8.00
CA ASP A 97 4.33 -14.71 -7.81
C ASP A 97 3.08 -15.13 -8.60
N PHE A 98 2.01 -14.32 -8.54
CA PHE A 98 0.80 -14.57 -9.33
C PHE A 98 1.10 -14.60 -10.84
N LYS A 99 1.87 -13.63 -11.34
CA LYS A 99 2.28 -13.55 -12.74
C LYS A 99 3.12 -14.77 -13.17
N LYS A 100 3.95 -15.28 -12.28
CA LYS A 100 4.83 -16.43 -12.52
C LYS A 100 4.09 -17.76 -12.47
N HIS A 101 3.22 -17.96 -11.49
CA HIS A 101 2.61 -19.25 -11.20
C HIS A 101 1.12 -19.34 -11.56
N HIS A 102 0.50 -18.25 -11.99
CA HIS A 102 -0.89 -18.15 -12.43
C HIS A 102 -1.86 -18.84 -11.46
N ASN A 103 -2.62 -19.83 -11.93
CA ASN A 103 -3.59 -20.58 -11.12
C ASN A 103 -2.96 -21.38 -9.96
N GLN A 104 -1.66 -21.61 -9.98
CA GLN A 104 -0.92 -22.30 -8.91
C GLN A 104 -0.35 -21.33 -7.87
N SER A 105 -0.43 -20.02 -8.10
CA SER A 105 -0.01 -19.04 -7.13
C SER A 105 -0.88 -19.10 -5.88
N LYS A 106 -0.26 -19.08 -4.71
CA LYS A 106 -0.97 -18.97 -3.43
C LYS A 106 -1.59 -17.59 -3.22
N TYR A 107 -1.24 -16.62 -4.05
CA TYR A 107 -1.74 -15.24 -4.01
C TYR A 107 -2.75 -14.93 -5.10
N LYS A 108 -3.16 -15.87 -5.93
CA LYS A 108 -4.09 -15.66 -7.05
C LYS A 108 -5.40 -14.99 -6.61
N ASP A 109 -5.89 -15.32 -5.40
CA ASP A 109 -7.15 -14.81 -4.86
C ASP A 109 -7.01 -13.40 -4.21
N MET A 110 -5.80 -12.82 -4.20
CA MET A 110 -5.59 -11.41 -3.83
C MET A 110 -5.99 -10.44 -4.96
N PHE A 111 -6.13 -10.94 -6.19
CA PHE A 111 -6.40 -10.12 -7.37
C PHE A 111 -7.78 -10.44 -7.93
N ILE A 112 -8.58 -9.40 -8.19
CA ILE A 112 -9.91 -9.58 -8.77
C ILE A 112 -9.72 -9.92 -10.25
N ARG A 113 -9.93 -11.18 -10.57
CA ARG A 113 -9.85 -11.75 -11.92
C ARG A 113 -11.19 -11.59 -12.59
N ILE A 114 -11.23 -10.95 -13.74
CA ILE A 114 -12.49 -10.52 -14.36
C ILE A 114 -13.38 -11.70 -14.77
N HIS A 115 -12.78 -12.77 -15.28
CA HIS A 115 -13.52 -13.97 -15.70
C HIS A 115 -14.12 -14.78 -14.53
N GLU A 116 -13.59 -14.61 -13.31
CA GLU A 116 -14.13 -15.23 -12.10
C GLU A 116 -15.14 -14.31 -11.37
N PHE A 117 -14.94 -12.99 -11.48
CA PHE A 117 -15.75 -12.00 -10.78
C PHE A 117 -17.12 -11.79 -11.41
N PHE A 118 -17.22 -11.77 -12.73
CA PHE A 118 -18.49 -11.56 -13.44
C PHE A 118 -19.15 -12.89 -13.82
N PRO A 119 -20.50 -13.03 -13.64
CA PRO A 119 -21.23 -14.30 -13.84
C PRO A 119 -21.04 -14.96 -15.22
N GLU A 120 -20.83 -14.15 -16.26
CA GLU A 120 -20.61 -14.63 -17.64
C GLU A 120 -19.13 -14.56 -18.05
N GLY A 121 -18.23 -14.42 -17.08
CA GLY A 121 -16.78 -14.29 -17.30
C GLY A 121 -16.38 -12.92 -17.89
N ARG A 122 -17.31 -11.99 -18.05
CA ARG A 122 -17.06 -10.64 -18.58
C ARG A 122 -18.10 -9.63 -18.07
N PRO A 123 -17.71 -8.35 -17.90
CA PRO A 123 -18.64 -7.29 -17.53
C PRO A 123 -19.52 -6.89 -18.72
N THR A 124 -20.73 -6.47 -18.41
CA THR A 124 -21.58 -5.72 -19.36
C THR A 124 -21.16 -4.25 -19.39
N GLN A 125 -21.64 -3.49 -20.39
CA GLN A 125 -21.40 -2.05 -20.42
C GLN A 125 -22.03 -1.34 -19.21
N ALA A 126 -23.14 -1.85 -18.70
CA ALA A 126 -23.77 -1.33 -17.49
C ALA A 126 -22.89 -1.51 -16.27
N ASP A 127 -22.27 -2.70 -16.11
CA ASP A 127 -21.31 -2.95 -15.03
C ASP A 127 -20.12 -1.99 -15.10
N ILE A 128 -19.54 -1.81 -16.29
CA ILE A 128 -18.41 -0.90 -16.49
C ILE A 128 -18.76 0.54 -16.12
N ASN A 129 -19.98 0.98 -16.44
CA ASN A 129 -20.44 2.33 -16.14
C ASN A 129 -20.65 2.58 -14.64
N LEU A 130 -20.87 1.54 -13.85
CA LEU A 130 -21.00 1.61 -12.38
C LEU A 130 -19.64 1.65 -11.68
N ILE A 131 -18.55 1.28 -12.35
CA ILE A 131 -17.22 1.24 -11.75
C ILE A 131 -16.68 2.67 -11.61
N TYR A 132 -16.42 3.08 -10.36
CA TYR A 132 -15.69 4.31 -10.12
C TYR A 132 -14.24 4.19 -10.61
N LYS A 133 -13.80 5.14 -11.43
CA LYS A 133 -12.45 5.20 -11.98
C LYS A 133 -11.79 6.52 -11.58
N ARG A 134 -10.60 6.43 -11.02
CA ARG A 134 -9.83 7.62 -10.67
C ARG A 134 -9.25 8.33 -11.91
N LYS A 135 -9.00 7.57 -12.98
CA LYS A 135 -8.50 8.07 -14.27
C LYS A 135 -9.44 7.59 -15.39
N ASP A 136 -9.49 8.35 -16.48
CA ASP A 136 -10.27 7.95 -17.66
C ASP A 136 -9.51 6.90 -18.47
N LYS A 137 -9.58 5.66 -17.98
CA LYS A 137 -9.02 4.46 -18.61
C LYS A 137 -9.94 3.26 -18.37
N ALA A 138 -9.70 2.17 -19.10
CA ALA A 138 -10.38 0.91 -18.83
C ALA A 138 -10.09 0.46 -17.38
N PRO A 139 -11.11 -0.05 -16.65
CA PRO A 139 -10.93 -0.48 -15.25
C PRO A 139 -10.24 -1.84 -15.11
N PHE A 140 -9.81 -2.43 -16.22
CA PHE A 140 -9.19 -3.74 -16.31
C PHE A 140 -7.87 -3.64 -17.07
N GLN A 141 -6.91 -4.46 -16.66
CA GLN A 141 -5.62 -4.59 -17.31
C GLN A 141 -5.39 -6.04 -17.69
N THR A 142 -4.89 -6.28 -18.91
CA THR A 142 -4.46 -7.61 -19.33
C THR A 142 -3.10 -7.92 -18.68
N VAL A 143 -3.04 -9.06 -18.04
CA VAL A 143 -1.82 -9.64 -17.45
C VAL A 143 -1.41 -10.84 -18.27
N GLU A 144 -0.16 -10.85 -18.73
CA GLU A 144 0.47 -11.99 -19.38
C GLU A 144 1.22 -12.82 -18.37
N PHE A 145 0.99 -14.12 -18.34
CA PHE A 145 1.59 -15.06 -17.41
C PHE A 145 2.77 -15.80 -18.02
N SER A 146 3.62 -16.36 -17.17
CA SER A 146 4.81 -17.11 -17.61
C SER A 146 4.48 -18.40 -18.37
N ASP A 147 3.28 -18.91 -18.26
CA ASP A 147 2.78 -20.08 -19.02
C ASP A 147 2.29 -19.73 -20.44
N GLY A 148 2.37 -18.46 -20.84
CA GLY A 148 1.94 -17.94 -22.13
C GLY A 148 0.44 -17.61 -22.20
N SER A 149 -0.31 -17.83 -21.13
CA SER A 149 -1.72 -17.42 -21.04
C SER A 149 -1.84 -15.94 -20.68
N SER A 150 -3.04 -15.38 -20.84
CA SER A 150 -3.36 -14.03 -20.40
C SER A 150 -4.77 -13.92 -19.87
N GLU A 151 -5.00 -13.04 -18.91
CA GLU A 151 -6.33 -12.70 -18.42
C GLU A 151 -6.43 -11.24 -18.00
N GLN A 152 -7.65 -10.78 -17.80
CA GLN A 152 -7.91 -9.44 -17.30
C GLN A 152 -8.06 -9.43 -15.77
N VAL A 153 -7.38 -8.50 -15.14
CA VAL A 153 -7.48 -8.21 -13.70
C VAL A 153 -7.98 -6.79 -13.48
N TRP A 154 -8.61 -6.56 -12.34
CA TRP A 154 -9.13 -5.25 -11.95
C TRP A 154 -7.98 -4.26 -11.70
N ASN A 155 -8.07 -3.08 -12.36
CA ASN A 155 -7.14 -1.98 -12.14
C ASN A 155 -7.83 -0.64 -12.37
N THR A 156 -8.25 0.04 -11.30
CA THR A 156 -8.89 1.36 -11.34
C THR A 156 -7.96 2.50 -10.92
N PHE A 157 -6.73 2.19 -10.50
CA PHE A 157 -5.73 3.19 -10.07
C PHE A 157 -4.73 3.54 -11.18
N GLY A 158 -3.43 3.50 -10.87
CA GLY A 158 -2.36 3.80 -11.80
C GLY A 158 -1.98 2.62 -12.70
N GLU A 159 -0.88 2.76 -13.40
CA GLU A 159 -0.26 1.70 -14.19
C GLU A 159 0.87 0.99 -13.42
N GLU A 160 1.18 1.45 -12.23
CA GLU A 160 2.23 0.99 -11.33
C GLU A 160 1.81 -0.18 -10.47
#